data_833cb0bb2fc624d1e200f8c087f4f0f8
#
_entry.id   833cb0bb2fc624d1e200f8c087f4f0f8
#
_cell.length_a   1.000
_cell.length_b   1.000
_cell.length_c   1.000
_cell.angle_alpha   90.00
_cell.angle_beta   90.00
_cell.angle_gamma   90.00
#
_symmetry.space_group_name_H-M   'P 1'
#
loop_
_entity.id
_entity.type
_entity.pdbx_description
1 polymer ?
#
loop_
_entity_poly.entity_id
_entity_poly.type
_entity_poly.pdbx_seq_one_letter_code
_entity_poly.pdbx_strand_id
1 'polypeptide(L)'
;MVSSLTPKARKSKISKLDLLKLDPKIIADQLTVYEFGLYAKITPQQCLTYVKSRTGDGVAKLRDFCSTYDKLDAWVKMSILNGDTAGKRAQAVDFWIKVAEACLFFILTSSV
;
A
#
# COMPACT_ATOMS: atom_id res chain seq x y z
N MET A 1 17.78 18.75 5.23
CA MET A 1 17.16 18.31 3.97
C MET A 1 15.84 18.94 3.74
N VAL A 2 15.72 19.59 2.63
CA VAL A 2 14.49 20.28 2.24
C VAL A 2 13.30 19.33 2.20
N SER A 3 13.56 18.10 1.80
CA SER A 3 12.51 17.09 1.64
C SER A 3 11.85 16.66 2.95
N SER A 4 12.45 16.92 4.09
CA SER A 4 11.93 16.43 5.36
C SER A 4 10.76 17.26 5.88
N LEU A 5 10.76 18.56 5.64
CA LEU A 5 9.72 19.45 6.17
C LEU A 5 8.54 19.58 5.22
N THR A 6 8.82 19.91 3.97
CA THR A 6 7.78 20.15 2.99
C THR A 6 6.93 18.92 2.68
N PRO A 7 7.53 17.73 2.44
CA PRO A 7 6.73 16.54 2.18
C PRO A 7 5.86 16.14 3.35
N LYS A 8 6.33 16.34 4.58
CA LYS A 8 5.56 15.98 5.76
C LYS A 8 4.28 16.80 5.88
N ALA A 9 4.39 18.10 5.70
CA ALA A 9 3.22 18.98 5.73
C ALA A 9 2.27 18.66 4.59
N ARG A 10 2.81 18.38 3.41
CA ARG A 10 2.02 18.03 2.24
C ARG A 10 1.27 16.72 2.43
N LYS A 11 1.93 15.71 2.98
CA LYS A 11 1.29 14.43 3.27
C LYS A 11 0.13 14.56 4.24
N SER A 12 0.34 15.33 5.29
CA SER A 12 -0.71 15.56 6.27
C SER A 12 -1.93 16.24 5.63
N LYS A 13 -1.69 17.21 4.77
CA LYS A 13 -2.74 17.93 4.09
C LYS A 13 -3.51 17.04 3.12
N ILE A 14 -2.80 16.24 2.36
CA ILE A 14 -3.40 15.33 1.40
C ILE A 14 -4.24 14.28 2.12
N SER A 15 -3.72 13.68 3.17
CA SER A 15 -4.44 12.62 3.88
C SER A 15 -5.73 13.11 4.53
N LYS A 16 -5.78 14.38 4.93
CA LYS A 16 -6.99 14.94 5.49
C LYS A 16 -8.07 15.24 4.47
N LEU A 17 -7.64 15.60 3.25
CA LEU A 17 -8.58 16.18 2.29
C LEU A 17 -9.20 15.15 1.36
N ASP A 18 -8.45 14.15 0.93
CA ASP A 18 -8.78 13.54 -0.34
C ASP A 18 -9.02 12.05 -0.34
N LEU A 19 -8.64 11.35 0.72
CA LEU A 19 -8.72 9.89 0.67
C LEU A 19 -10.13 9.38 0.38
N LEU A 20 -11.11 9.87 1.14
CA LEU A 20 -12.49 9.41 1.00
C LEU A 20 -13.18 9.94 -0.25
N LYS A 21 -12.58 10.93 -0.90
CA LYS A 21 -13.11 11.49 -2.14
C LYS A 21 -12.53 10.82 -3.38
N LEU A 22 -11.47 10.04 -3.20
CA LEU A 22 -10.86 9.33 -4.31
C LEU A 22 -11.70 8.12 -4.69
N ASP A 23 -11.62 7.74 -5.96
CA ASP A 23 -12.28 6.53 -6.43
C ASP A 23 -11.50 5.31 -5.92
N PRO A 24 -12.15 4.42 -5.15
CA PRO A 24 -11.47 3.22 -4.65
C PRO A 24 -10.86 2.36 -5.75
N LYS A 25 -11.50 2.30 -6.90
CA LYS A 25 -10.99 1.54 -8.02
C LYS A 25 -9.67 2.10 -8.54
N ILE A 26 -9.55 3.41 -8.61
CA ILE A 26 -8.31 4.05 -9.05
C ILE A 26 -7.17 3.74 -8.08
N ILE A 27 -7.46 3.82 -6.78
CA ILE A 27 -6.48 3.47 -5.76
C ILE A 27 -6.06 2.02 -5.89
N ALA A 28 -7.02 1.12 -6.09
CA ALA A 28 -6.73 -0.31 -6.27
C ALA A 28 -5.84 -0.55 -7.49
N ASP A 29 -6.14 0.12 -8.60
CA ASP A 29 -5.36 -0.01 -9.82
C ASP A 29 -3.93 0.47 -9.62
N GLN A 30 -3.76 1.61 -8.95
CA GLN A 30 -2.42 2.16 -8.69
C GLN A 30 -1.62 1.28 -7.74
N LEU A 31 -2.24 0.75 -6.71
CA LEU A 31 -1.58 -0.18 -5.79
C LEU A 31 -1.15 -1.45 -6.52
N THR A 32 -2.01 -1.98 -7.38
CA THR A 32 -1.71 -3.19 -8.14
C THR A 32 -0.50 -2.97 -9.06
N VAL A 33 -0.47 -1.84 -9.76
CA VAL A 33 0.65 -1.51 -10.65
C VAL A 33 1.95 -1.38 -9.86
N TYR A 34 1.89 -0.70 -8.72
CA TYR A 34 3.06 -0.48 -7.89
C TYR A 34 3.59 -1.81 -7.34
N GLU A 35 2.71 -2.62 -6.80
CA GLU A 35 3.09 -3.92 -6.23
C GLU A 35 3.62 -4.87 -7.30
N PHE A 36 2.99 -4.88 -8.48
CA PHE A 36 3.47 -5.70 -9.57
C PHE A 36 4.87 -5.29 -10.02
N GLY A 37 5.14 -3.99 -10.05
CA GLY A 37 6.46 -3.49 -10.38
C GLY A 37 7.53 -3.99 -9.41
N LEU A 38 7.20 -4.04 -8.12
CA LEU A 38 8.11 -4.60 -7.12
C LEU A 38 8.24 -6.11 -7.26
N TYR A 39 7.13 -6.79 -7.44
CA TYR A 39 7.09 -8.25 -7.59
C TYR A 39 7.93 -8.71 -8.78
N ALA A 40 7.83 -8.01 -9.90
CA ALA A 40 8.52 -8.39 -11.11
C ALA A 40 10.05 -8.34 -10.99
N LYS A 41 10.56 -7.64 -9.98
CA LYS A 41 12.01 -7.57 -9.72
C LYS A 41 12.51 -8.71 -8.83
N ILE A 42 11.62 -9.51 -8.27
CA ILE A 42 11.99 -10.62 -7.40
C ILE A 42 12.32 -11.83 -8.27
N THR A 43 13.44 -12.48 -7.98
CA THR A 43 13.87 -13.69 -8.68
C THR A 43 13.70 -14.91 -7.78
N PRO A 44 13.56 -16.12 -8.35
CA PRO A 44 13.53 -17.33 -7.54
C PRO A 44 14.75 -17.48 -6.64
N GLN A 45 15.92 -17.02 -7.11
CA GLN A 45 17.13 -17.07 -6.34
C GLN A 45 17.04 -16.23 -5.07
N GLN A 46 16.39 -15.06 -5.15
CA GLN A 46 16.20 -14.23 -3.97
C GLN A 46 15.29 -14.92 -2.95
N CYS A 47 14.28 -15.62 -3.41
CA CYS A 47 13.39 -16.35 -2.51
C CYS A 47 14.15 -17.44 -1.76
N LEU A 48 15.00 -18.19 -2.44
CA LEU A 48 15.82 -19.22 -1.79
C LEU A 48 16.81 -18.62 -0.80
N THR A 49 17.43 -17.52 -1.16
CA THR A 49 18.36 -16.82 -0.27
C THR A 49 17.64 -16.30 0.97
N TYR A 50 16.43 -15.78 0.79
CA TYR A 50 15.63 -15.22 1.89
C TYR A 50 15.27 -16.29 2.94
N VAL A 51 15.02 -17.50 2.50
CA VAL A 51 14.76 -18.61 3.43
C VAL A 51 15.96 -18.87 4.33
N LYS A 52 17.16 -18.77 3.80
CA LYS A 52 18.40 -18.99 4.55
C LYS A 52 18.78 -17.80 5.40
N SER A 53 18.65 -16.59 4.86
CA SER A 53 19.03 -15.36 5.55
C SER A 53 18.14 -14.22 5.06
N ARG A 54 17.43 -13.59 5.97
CA ARG A 54 16.53 -12.48 5.65
C ARG A 54 17.25 -11.15 5.51
N THR A 55 18.56 -11.15 5.73
CA THR A 55 19.36 -9.95 5.65
C THR A 55 20.40 -10.09 4.53
N GLY A 56 20.91 -8.96 4.08
CA GLY A 56 21.92 -8.96 3.05
C GLY A 56 21.43 -8.37 1.73
N ASP A 57 22.37 -8.13 0.85
CA ASP A 57 22.09 -7.45 -0.42
C ASP A 57 21.32 -8.32 -1.40
N GLY A 58 21.52 -9.63 -1.30
CA GLY A 58 20.87 -10.57 -2.21
C GLY A 58 19.38 -10.67 -2.06
N VAL A 59 18.81 -10.11 -0.99
CA VAL A 59 17.37 -10.17 -0.74
C VAL A 59 16.73 -8.78 -0.61
N ALA A 60 17.45 -7.74 -1.00
CA ALA A 60 17.00 -6.36 -0.84
C ALA A 60 15.65 -6.11 -1.52
N LYS A 61 15.48 -6.59 -2.75
CA LYS A 61 14.23 -6.37 -3.49
C LYS A 61 13.07 -7.14 -2.88
N LEU A 62 13.33 -8.33 -2.37
CA LEU A 62 12.30 -9.10 -1.69
C LEU A 62 11.90 -8.44 -0.37
N ARG A 63 12.87 -7.91 0.39
CA ARG A 63 12.57 -7.15 1.60
C ARG A 63 11.77 -5.88 1.30
N ASP A 64 12.10 -5.19 0.20
CA ASP A 64 11.35 -4.01 -0.22
C ASP A 64 9.91 -4.37 -0.51
N PHE A 65 9.71 -5.48 -1.21
CA PHE A 65 8.35 -5.96 -1.51
C PHE A 65 7.57 -6.25 -0.23
N CYS A 66 8.18 -6.98 0.70
CA CYS A 66 7.55 -7.30 1.97
C CYS A 66 7.27 -6.05 2.81
N SER A 67 8.23 -5.10 2.86
CA SER A 67 8.05 -3.89 3.65
C SER A 67 6.96 -2.97 3.09
N THR A 68 6.65 -3.10 1.80
CA THR A 68 5.55 -2.35 1.20
C THR A 68 4.22 -2.72 1.83
N TYR A 69 4.02 -3.99 2.15
CA TYR A 69 2.80 -4.42 2.83
C TYR A 69 2.71 -3.84 4.24
N ASP A 70 3.83 -3.77 4.95
CA ASP A 70 3.84 -3.16 6.27
C ASP A 70 3.50 -1.68 6.21
N LYS A 71 4.02 -0.98 5.22
CA LYS A 71 3.72 0.44 5.00
C LYS A 71 2.28 0.66 4.61
N LEU A 72 1.74 -0.20 3.76
CA LEU A 72 0.34 -0.13 3.35
C LEU A 72 -0.58 -0.39 4.54
N ASP A 73 -0.27 -1.40 5.34
CA ASP A 73 -1.03 -1.71 6.55
C ASP A 73 -1.05 -0.51 7.51
N ALA A 74 0.11 0.10 7.74
CA ALA A 74 0.20 1.28 8.60
C ALA A 74 -0.61 2.44 8.03
N TRP A 75 -0.56 2.65 6.73
CA TRP A 75 -1.30 3.72 6.08
C TRP A 75 -2.81 3.52 6.21
N VAL A 76 -3.29 2.31 5.98
CA VAL A 76 -4.71 1.97 6.11
C VAL A 76 -5.17 2.22 7.55
N LYS A 77 -4.42 1.72 8.52
CA LYS A 77 -4.75 1.92 9.95
C LYS A 77 -4.78 3.39 10.33
N MET A 78 -3.80 4.14 9.89
CA MET A 78 -3.73 5.57 10.19
C MET A 78 -4.88 6.34 9.56
N SER A 79 -5.24 6.01 8.33
CA SER A 79 -6.34 6.68 7.65
C SER A 79 -7.67 6.44 8.34
N ILE A 80 -7.87 5.26 8.91
CA ILE A 80 -9.07 4.94 9.67
C ILE A 80 -9.06 5.68 11.01
N LEU A 81 -7.95 5.62 11.74
CA LEU A 81 -7.85 6.21 13.07
C LEU A 81 -7.86 7.74 13.06
N ASN A 82 -7.56 8.36 11.92
CA ASN A 82 -7.61 9.81 11.79
C ASN A 82 -9.04 10.36 11.75
N GLY A 83 -10.05 9.52 11.64
CA GLY A 83 -11.43 9.97 11.68
C GLY A 83 -11.81 10.48 13.06
N ASP A 84 -12.37 11.70 13.12
CA ASP A 84 -12.76 12.34 14.38
C ASP A 84 -13.95 11.68 15.06
N THR A 85 -14.83 11.09 14.26
CA THR A 85 -16.07 10.49 14.76
C THR A 85 -16.14 9.04 14.32
N ALA A 86 -17.01 8.29 14.98
CA ALA A 86 -17.26 6.91 14.59
C ALA A 86 -17.78 6.81 13.15
N GLY A 87 -18.60 7.77 12.73
CA GLY A 87 -19.09 7.82 11.35
C GLY A 87 -17.99 7.99 10.32
N LYS A 88 -17.04 8.88 10.60
CA LYS A 88 -15.90 9.09 9.71
C LYS A 88 -14.98 7.87 9.64
N ARG A 89 -14.76 7.23 10.78
CA ARG A 89 -13.98 6.00 10.81
C ARG A 89 -14.67 4.88 10.01
N ALA A 90 -15.98 4.79 10.13
CA ALA A 90 -16.75 3.81 9.36
C ALA A 90 -16.67 4.08 7.86
N GLN A 91 -16.68 5.35 7.45
CA GLN A 91 -16.51 5.70 6.04
C GLN A 91 -15.14 5.30 5.53
N ALA A 92 -14.09 5.48 6.34
CA ALA A 92 -12.74 5.06 5.97
C ALA A 92 -12.65 3.55 5.82
N VAL A 93 -13.27 2.80 6.72
CA VAL A 93 -13.33 1.34 6.62
C VAL A 93 -14.03 0.92 5.34
N ASP A 94 -15.18 1.54 5.05
CA ASP A 94 -15.93 1.24 3.83
C ASP A 94 -15.09 1.52 2.57
N PHE A 95 -14.38 2.64 2.56
CA PHE A 95 -13.48 2.98 1.45
C PHE A 95 -12.46 1.87 1.22
N TRP A 96 -11.78 1.42 2.28
CA TRP A 96 -10.75 0.39 2.15
C TRP A 96 -11.31 -0.97 1.78
N ILE A 97 -12.53 -1.28 2.22
CA ILE A 97 -13.22 -2.50 1.79
C ILE A 97 -13.45 -2.45 0.27
N LYS A 98 -13.89 -1.31 -0.25
CA LYS A 98 -14.08 -1.15 -1.69
C LYS A 98 -12.78 -1.25 -2.47
N VAL A 99 -11.69 -0.72 -1.92
CA VAL A 99 -10.36 -0.89 -2.52
C VAL A 99 -9.99 -2.37 -2.58
N ALA A 100 -10.20 -3.08 -1.49
CA ALA A 100 -9.89 -4.51 -1.42
C ALA A 100 -10.74 -5.33 -2.42
N GLU A 101 -12.02 -5.00 -2.54
CA GLU A 101 -12.90 -5.66 -3.51
C GLU A 101 -12.43 -5.42 -4.94
N ALA A 102 -12.00 -4.20 -5.26
CA ALA A 102 -11.49 -3.88 -6.58
C ALA A 102 -10.19 -4.61 -6.89
N CYS A 103 -9.30 -4.74 -5.89
CA CYS A 103 -8.07 -5.52 -6.04
C CYS A 103 -8.38 -6.99 -6.31
N LEU A 104 -9.32 -7.55 -5.55
CA LEU A 104 -9.72 -8.95 -5.73
C LEU A 104 -10.33 -9.18 -7.10
N PHE A 105 -11.20 -8.28 -7.54
CA PHE A 105 -11.80 -8.34 -8.86
C PHE A 105 -10.74 -8.36 -9.96
N PHE A 106 -9.74 -7.50 -9.83
CA PHE A 106 -8.65 -7.43 -10.80
C PHE A 106 -7.89 -8.77 -10.86
N ILE A 107 -7.58 -9.35 -9.71
CA ILE A 107 -6.89 -10.64 -9.64
C ILE A 107 -7.71 -11.73 -10.31
N LEU A 108 -9.01 -11.80 -10.01
CA LEU A 108 -9.89 -12.83 -10.56
C LEU A 108 -10.04 -12.71 -12.08
N THR A 109 -10.11 -11.48 -12.60
CA THR A 109 -10.27 -11.28 -14.04
C THR A 109 -8.97 -11.47 -14.80
N SER A 110 -7.82 -11.21 -14.18
CA SER A 110 -6.53 -11.36 -14.84
C SER A 110 -6.03 -12.80 -14.84
N SER A 111 -6.59 -13.67 -14.02
CA SER A 111 -6.20 -15.08 -14.00
C SER A 111 -6.91 -15.90 -15.08
N VAL A 112 -7.82 -15.30 -15.78
CA VAL A 112 -8.51 -15.92 -16.90
C VAL A 112 -7.83 -15.53 -18.20
#